data_dcca6d23037765353f078197bc177c5c
#
_entry.id   dcca6d23037765353f078197bc177c5c
#
_cell.length_a   1.000
_cell.length_b   1.000
_cell.length_c   1.000
_cell.angle_alpha   90.00
_cell.angle_beta   90.00
_cell.angle_gamma   90.00
#
_symmetry.space_group_name_H-M   'P 1'
#
loop_
_entity.id
_entity.type
_entity.pdbx_description
1 polymer ?
#
loop_
_entity_poly.entity_id
_entity_poly.type
_entity_poly.pdbx_seq_one_letter_code
_entity_poly.pdbx_strand_id
1 'polypeptide(L)'
;MAGELIRTERLILREPQEADLPALITILREPEVARWWPGFDEDEARLAFLGRDDITVLTIEHQGQVIGALQFHEQTDPGYRHAGADLFVSTAWQGKGLGSEAVRGVARHLFDARGHHRMVIDPAATNLRAIRAYEKVGFRQVGVMRQYERGANGTWHDCVMMELLKSDLR
;
A
#
# COMPACT_ATOMS: atom_id res chain seq x y z
N MET A 1 -6.92 -12.00 -19.59
CA MET A 1 -5.50 -11.60 -19.33
C MET A 1 -5.14 -12.12 -17.96
N ALA A 2 -3.93 -12.64 -17.80
CA ALA A 2 -3.46 -12.99 -16.47
C ALA A 2 -3.29 -11.69 -15.68
N GLY A 3 -3.96 -11.58 -14.57
CA GLY A 3 -3.86 -10.43 -13.67
C GLY A 3 -2.44 -10.25 -13.14
N GLU A 4 -2.15 -9.08 -12.62
CA GLU A 4 -0.84 -8.75 -12.09
C GLU A 4 -0.47 -9.69 -10.94
N LEU A 5 0.71 -10.30 -11.02
CA LEU A 5 1.20 -11.25 -10.04
C LEU A 5 2.65 -10.94 -9.69
N ILE A 6 2.88 -10.57 -8.43
CA ILE A 6 4.21 -10.32 -7.90
C ILE A 6 4.49 -11.36 -6.82
N ARG A 7 5.61 -12.06 -6.95
CA ARG A 7 6.08 -13.04 -5.95
C ARG A 7 7.31 -12.50 -5.23
N THR A 8 7.30 -12.62 -3.92
CA THR A 8 8.44 -12.33 -3.06
C THR A 8 8.89 -13.61 -2.35
N GLU A 9 9.78 -13.52 -1.39
CA GLU A 9 10.23 -14.69 -0.62
C GLU A 9 9.09 -15.37 0.14
N ARG A 10 8.18 -14.57 0.74
CA ARG A 10 7.12 -15.07 1.61
C ARG A 10 5.71 -14.71 1.15
N LEU A 11 5.56 -13.82 0.15
CA LEU A 11 4.27 -13.26 -0.24
C LEU A 11 3.93 -13.53 -1.70
N ILE A 12 2.63 -13.59 -1.95
CA ILE A 12 2.04 -13.48 -3.27
C ILE A 12 1.17 -12.22 -3.27
N LEU A 13 1.47 -11.29 -4.17
CA LEU A 13 0.67 -10.10 -4.41
C LEU A 13 -0.05 -10.32 -5.74
N ARG A 14 -1.37 -10.39 -5.69
CA ARG A 14 -2.20 -10.77 -6.84
C ARG A 14 -3.46 -9.92 -6.94
N GLU A 15 -4.10 -9.92 -8.09
CA GLU A 15 -5.40 -9.28 -8.25
C GLU A 15 -6.39 -9.78 -7.18
N PRO A 16 -7.19 -8.86 -6.60
CA PRO A 16 -8.26 -9.22 -5.68
C PRO A 16 -9.36 -10.02 -6.38
N GLN A 17 -9.95 -10.93 -5.63
CA GLN A 17 -11.09 -11.72 -6.07
C GLN A 17 -12.29 -11.47 -5.13
N GLU A 18 -13.51 -11.73 -5.60
CA GLU A 18 -14.72 -11.66 -4.77
C GLU A 18 -14.57 -12.42 -3.45
N ALA A 19 -13.92 -13.59 -3.50
CA ALA A 19 -13.67 -14.42 -2.32
C ALA A 19 -12.74 -13.78 -1.28
N ASP A 20 -11.97 -12.74 -1.65
CA ASP A 20 -11.07 -12.04 -0.73
C ASP A 20 -11.79 -10.98 0.12
N LEU A 21 -12.92 -10.46 -0.37
CA LEU A 21 -13.64 -9.34 0.26
C LEU A 21 -13.96 -9.57 1.74
N PRO A 22 -14.50 -10.72 2.16
CA PRO A 22 -14.79 -10.95 3.57
C PRO A 22 -13.54 -10.83 4.48
N ALA A 23 -12.40 -11.35 4.03
CA ALA A 23 -11.14 -11.26 4.77
C ALA A 23 -10.63 -9.81 4.82
N LEU A 24 -10.64 -9.10 3.68
CA LEU A 24 -10.19 -7.70 3.60
C LEU A 24 -11.06 -6.79 4.47
N ILE A 25 -12.38 -6.95 4.44
CA ILE A 25 -13.31 -6.19 5.29
C ILE A 25 -13.05 -6.48 6.78
N THR A 26 -12.83 -7.73 7.14
CA THR A 26 -12.50 -8.12 8.52
C THR A 26 -11.22 -7.45 8.99
N ILE A 27 -10.17 -7.43 8.17
CA ILE A 27 -8.90 -6.78 8.47
C ILE A 27 -9.07 -5.26 8.63
N LEU A 28 -9.83 -4.60 7.75
CA LEU A 28 -10.09 -3.16 7.83
C LEU A 28 -10.86 -2.75 9.10
N ARG A 29 -11.57 -3.68 9.74
CA ARG A 29 -12.27 -3.46 11.01
C ARG A 29 -11.40 -3.71 12.25
N GLU A 30 -10.20 -4.25 12.08
CA GLU A 30 -9.24 -4.39 13.18
C GLU A 30 -8.86 -2.99 13.69
N PRO A 31 -8.89 -2.71 15.02
CA PRO A 31 -8.67 -1.35 15.56
C PRO A 31 -7.36 -0.70 15.10
N GLU A 32 -6.28 -1.47 15.03
CA GLU A 32 -4.96 -0.96 14.59
C GLU A 32 -4.88 -0.68 13.10
N VAL A 33 -5.73 -1.31 12.28
CA VAL A 33 -5.86 -1.03 10.85
C VAL A 33 -6.84 0.11 10.61
N ALA A 34 -8.02 0.04 11.23
CA ALA A 34 -9.08 1.06 11.11
C ALA A 34 -8.63 2.47 11.52
N ARG A 35 -7.61 2.55 12.34
CA ARG A 35 -6.95 3.78 12.77
C ARG A 35 -6.39 4.62 11.61
N TRP A 36 -5.90 3.93 10.57
CA TRP A 36 -5.20 4.53 9.44
C TRP A 36 -5.96 4.40 8.12
N TRP A 37 -6.86 3.44 8.05
CA TRP A 37 -7.66 3.15 6.87
C TRP A 37 -9.14 3.32 7.18
N PRO A 38 -9.93 3.92 6.25
CA PRO A 38 -11.37 3.98 6.45
C PRO A 38 -11.97 2.57 6.48
N GLY A 39 -12.98 2.40 7.32
CA GLY A 39 -13.81 1.20 7.25
C GLY A 39 -14.71 1.26 6.02
N PHE A 40 -14.92 0.11 5.38
CA PHE A 40 -15.83 -0.06 4.26
C PHE A 40 -16.98 -0.99 4.65
N ASP A 41 -18.17 -0.70 4.14
CA ASP A 41 -19.20 -1.72 4.01
C ASP A 41 -18.88 -2.65 2.82
N GLU A 42 -19.75 -3.63 2.55
CA GLU A 42 -19.48 -4.62 1.49
C GLU A 42 -19.49 -3.99 0.09
N ASP A 43 -20.40 -3.06 -0.18
CA ASP A 43 -20.50 -2.40 -1.48
C ASP A 43 -19.33 -1.44 -1.71
N GLU A 44 -18.95 -0.69 -0.67
CA GLU A 44 -17.76 0.18 -0.70
C GLU A 44 -16.47 -0.61 -0.91
N ALA A 45 -16.32 -1.75 -0.22
CA ALA A 45 -15.17 -2.62 -0.38
C ALA A 45 -15.11 -3.22 -1.80
N ARG A 46 -16.22 -3.66 -2.33
CA ARG A 46 -16.32 -4.15 -3.72
C ARG A 46 -15.87 -3.09 -4.71
N LEU A 47 -16.36 -1.87 -4.56
CA LEU A 47 -15.95 -0.77 -5.42
C LEU A 47 -14.46 -0.44 -5.26
N ALA A 48 -13.97 -0.35 -4.02
CA ALA A 48 -12.59 0.02 -3.72
C ALA A 48 -11.57 -1.02 -4.21
N PHE A 49 -11.88 -2.31 -4.09
CA PHE A 49 -10.94 -3.38 -4.41
C PHE A 49 -11.13 -4.00 -5.79
N LEU A 50 -12.33 -3.96 -6.35
CA LEU A 50 -12.67 -4.65 -7.60
C LEU A 50 -13.17 -3.72 -8.71
N GLY A 51 -13.54 -2.48 -8.39
CA GLY A 51 -14.24 -1.58 -9.30
C GLY A 51 -13.46 -0.36 -9.78
N ARG A 52 -12.15 -0.27 -9.51
CA ARG A 52 -11.35 0.93 -9.87
C ARG A 52 -10.43 0.65 -11.04
N ASP A 53 -10.42 1.58 -12.01
CA ASP A 53 -9.54 1.53 -13.17
C ASP A 53 -8.31 2.45 -13.05
N ASP A 54 -8.35 3.39 -12.09
CA ASP A 54 -7.31 4.41 -11.88
C ASP A 54 -6.22 3.99 -10.87
N ILE A 55 -6.47 2.91 -10.15
CA ILE A 55 -5.57 2.35 -9.13
C ILE A 55 -5.47 0.85 -9.32
N THR A 56 -4.26 0.32 -9.30
CA THR A 56 -4.04 -1.13 -9.24
C THR A 56 -4.08 -1.58 -7.78
N VAL A 57 -4.98 -2.50 -7.48
CA VAL A 57 -5.08 -3.11 -6.15
C VAL A 57 -4.56 -4.54 -6.20
N LEU A 58 -3.77 -4.92 -5.20
CA LEU A 58 -3.23 -6.26 -5.03
C LEU A 58 -3.60 -6.78 -3.65
N THR A 59 -4.19 -7.96 -3.58
CA THR A 59 -4.32 -8.73 -2.34
C THR A 59 -2.96 -9.25 -1.93
N ILE A 60 -2.62 -9.09 -0.65
CA ILE A 60 -1.40 -9.65 -0.06
C ILE A 60 -1.75 -11.01 0.54
N GLU A 61 -1.17 -12.05 -0.02
CA GLU A 61 -1.34 -13.44 0.45
C GLU A 61 -0.05 -13.97 1.06
N HIS A 62 -0.16 -14.60 2.22
CA HIS A 62 0.92 -15.28 2.94
C HIS A 62 0.44 -16.67 3.38
N GLN A 63 1.15 -17.72 2.98
CA GLN A 63 0.82 -19.13 3.32
C GLN A 63 -0.64 -19.50 2.99
N GLY A 64 -1.16 -19.03 1.86
CA GLY A 64 -2.54 -19.29 1.44
C GLY A 64 -3.61 -18.45 2.16
N GLN A 65 -3.23 -17.49 2.98
CA GLN A 65 -4.14 -16.60 3.69
C GLN A 65 -4.04 -15.16 3.18
N VAL A 66 -5.17 -14.50 3.01
CA VAL A 66 -5.24 -13.06 2.77
C VAL A 66 -4.88 -12.34 4.07
N ILE A 67 -3.81 -11.55 4.04
CA ILE A 67 -3.30 -10.84 5.22
C ILE A 67 -3.38 -9.31 5.09
N GLY A 68 -3.80 -8.79 3.95
CA GLY A 68 -3.94 -7.36 3.68
C GLY A 68 -4.07 -7.06 2.20
N ALA A 69 -3.94 -5.80 1.86
CA ALA A 69 -3.90 -5.33 0.49
C ALA A 69 -2.89 -4.20 0.32
N LEU A 70 -2.38 -4.07 -0.89
CA LEU A 70 -1.54 -2.97 -1.34
C LEU A 70 -2.17 -2.39 -2.60
N GLN A 71 -2.21 -1.07 -2.69
CA GLN A 71 -2.64 -0.38 -3.91
C GLN A 71 -1.53 0.53 -4.42
N PHE A 72 -1.46 0.72 -5.73
CA PHE A 72 -0.58 1.71 -6.33
C PHE A 72 -1.27 2.43 -7.49
N HIS A 73 -0.86 3.66 -7.70
CA HIS A 73 -1.23 4.48 -8.86
C HIS A 73 0.01 4.89 -9.62
N GLU A 74 -0.16 5.21 -10.90
CA GLU A 74 0.93 5.61 -11.78
C GLU A 74 0.65 6.98 -12.39
N GLN A 75 1.60 7.92 -12.21
CA GLN A 75 1.66 9.13 -12.99
C GLN A 75 2.47 8.86 -14.25
N THR A 76 1.83 8.90 -15.42
CA THR A 76 2.43 8.50 -16.71
C THR A 76 2.88 9.67 -17.56
N ASP A 77 2.62 10.93 -17.15
CA ASP A 77 3.15 12.10 -17.82
C ASP A 77 4.68 11.99 -17.90
N PRO A 78 5.28 12.07 -19.11
CA PRO A 78 6.73 11.90 -19.27
C PRO A 78 7.58 12.88 -18.46
N GLY A 79 7.07 14.07 -18.18
CA GLY A 79 7.78 15.11 -17.41
C GLY A 79 7.73 14.88 -15.88
N TYR A 80 6.79 14.05 -15.40
CA TYR A 80 6.52 13.87 -13.96
C TYR A 80 6.30 12.40 -13.58
N ARG A 81 6.81 11.48 -14.37
CA ARG A 81 6.58 10.06 -14.21
C ARG A 81 7.03 9.54 -12.86
N HIS A 82 6.10 8.95 -12.12
CA HIS A 82 6.36 8.28 -10.84
C HIS A 82 5.19 7.33 -10.49
N ALA A 83 5.35 6.55 -9.46
CA ALA A 83 4.25 5.76 -8.88
C ALA A 83 4.07 6.11 -7.40
N GLY A 84 2.86 5.94 -6.91
CA GLY A 84 2.56 6.04 -5.48
C GLY A 84 1.93 4.76 -5.00
N ALA A 85 2.14 4.40 -3.73
CA ALA A 85 1.55 3.19 -3.15
C ALA A 85 1.07 3.44 -1.73
N ASP A 86 0.16 2.57 -1.29
CA ASP A 86 -0.33 2.50 0.07
C ASP A 86 -0.74 1.05 0.40
N LEU A 87 -0.71 0.65 1.67
CA LEU A 87 -1.05 -0.72 2.06
C LEU A 87 -1.55 -0.80 3.49
N PHE A 88 -2.25 -1.88 3.77
CA PHE A 88 -2.52 -2.34 5.13
C PHE A 88 -2.25 -3.83 5.28
N VAL A 89 -1.87 -4.23 6.48
CA VAL A 89 -1.64 -5.62 6.86
C VAL A 89 -2.36 -5.89 8.17
N SER A 90 -3.02 -7.04 8.27
CA SER A 90 -3.69 -7.49 9.49
C SER A 90 -2.74 -7.44 10.70
N THR A 91 -3.28 -7.04 11.83
CA THR A 91 -2.54 -6.87 13.09
C THR A 91 -1.75 -8.11 13.48
N ALA A 92 -2.30 -9.30 13.25
CA ALA A 92 -1.63 -10.58 13.53
C ALA A 92 -0.33 -10.78 12.74
N TRP A 93 -0.18 -10.11 11.62
CA TRP A 93 0.95 -10.23 10.70
C TRP A 93 1.88 -9.02 10.68
N GLN A 94 1.55 -7.99 11.46
CA GLN A 94 2.40 -6.80 11.61
C GLN A 94 3.65 -7.11 12.46
N GLY A 95 4.70 -6.30 12.28
CA GLY A 95 5.96 -6.47 13.03
C GLY A 95 6.83 -7.64 12.57
N LYS A 96 6.46 -8.34 11.49
CA LYS A 96 7.19 -9.49 10.94
C LYS A 96 7.93 -9.18 9.64
N GLY A 97 7.95 -7.92 9.24
CA GLY A 97 8.60 -7.46 8.01
C GLY A 97 7.82 -7.71 6.72
N LEU A 98 6.58 -8.23 6.80
CA LEU A 98 5.78 -8.58 5.63
C LEU A 98 5.31 -7.34 4.86
N GLY A 99 4.94 -6.27 5.55
CA GLY A 99 4.60 -4.99 4.90
C GLY A 99 5.76 -4.39 4.13
N SER A 100 6.96 -4.36 4.71
CA SER A 100 8.18 -3.91 4.03
C SER A 100 8.52 -4.79 2.83
N GLU A 101 8.31 -6.10 2.95
CA GLU A 101 8.53 -7.05 1.85
C GLU A 101 7.55 -6.82 0.69
N ALA A 102 6.27 -6.58 0.99
CA ALA A 102 5.25 -6.25 0.00
C ALA A 102 5.62 -4.98 -0.77
N VAL A 103 5.96 -3.89 -0.06
CA VAL A 103 6.36 -2.62 -0.68
C VAL A 103 7.62 -2.79 -1.53
N ARG A 104 8.61 -3.53 -1.05
CA ARG A 104 9.84 -3.83 -1.80
C ARG A 104 9.54 -4.60 -3.08
N GLY A 105 8.67 -5.60 -3.03
CA GLY A 105 8.24 -6.38 -4.18
C GLY A 105 7.57 -5.52 -5.24
N VAL A 106 6.62 -4.68 -4.84
CA VAL A 106 5.94 -3.74 -5.74
C VAL A 106 6.91 -2.69 -6.29
N ALA A 107 7.81 -2.15 -5.47
CA ALA A 107 8.81 -1.19 -5.94
C ALA A 107 9.70 -1.77 -7.05
N ARG A 108 10.19 -3.01 -6.88
CA ARG A 108 10.94 -3.70 -7.94
C ARG A 108 10.12 -3.86 -9.21
N HIS A 109 8.88 -4.28 -9.09
CA HIS A 109 7.98 -4.43 -10.23
C HIS A 109 7.77 -3.09 -10.95
N LEU A 110 7.48 -2.01 -10.23
CA LEU A 110 7.29 -0.68 -10.79
C LEU A 110 8.54 -0.14 -11.48
N PHE A 111 9.72 -0.40 -10.92
CA PHE A 111 10.99 0.04 -11.50
C PHE A 111 11.44 -0.81 -12.68
N ASP A 112 11.34 -2.13 -12.58
CA ASP A 112 11.93 -3.03 -13.57
C ASP A 112 10.96 -3.38 -14.71
N ALA A 113 9.69 -3.60 -14.42
CA ALA A 113 8.69 -3.99 -15.40
C ALA A 113 7.88 -2.81 -15.94
N ARG A 114 7.58 -1.79 -15.10
CA ARG A 114 6.74 -0.65 -15.47
C ARG A 114 7.56 0.60 -15.86
N GLY A 115 8.88 0.58 -15.67
CA GLY A 115 9.79 1.63 -16.12
C GLY A 115 9.73 2.92 -15.31
N HIS A 116 9.25 2.89 -14.08
CA HIS A 116 9.35 4.03 -13.18
C HIS A 116 10.78 4.18 -12.64
N HIS A 117 11.16 5.39 -12.26
CA HIS A 117 12.43 5.69 -11.62
C HIS A 117 12.26 6.21 -10.18
N ARG A 118 11.02 6.58 -9.83
CA ARG A 118 10.68 7.20 -8.55
C ARG A 118 9.34 6.67 -8.05
N MET A 119 9.25 6.44 -6.76
CA MET A 119 8.04 6.04 -6.06
C MET A 119 7.83 6.92 -4.84
N VAL A 120 6.58 7.20 -4.49
CA VAL A 120 6.20 7.97 -3.30
C VAL A 120 5.26 7.19 -2.41
N ILE A 121 5.29 7.52 -1.13
CA ILE A 121 4.34 7.03 -0.12
C ILE A 121 4.16 8.11 0.94
N ASP A 122 2.99 8.22 1.54
CA ASP A 122 2.63 9.35 2.41
C ASP A 122 1.93 8.92 3.71
N PRO A 123 2.61 8.15 4.57
CA PRO A 123 2.03 7.73 5.85
C PRO A 123 1.63 8.92 6.72
N ALA A 124 0.61 8.73 7.55
CA ALA A 124 0.27 9.69 8.58
C ALA A 124 1.51 10.01 9.45
N ALA A 125 1.73 11.29 9.75
CA ALA A 125 2.93 11.75 10.46
C ALA A 125 3.11 11.10 11.85
N THR A 126 2.02 10.64 12.45
CA THR A 126 2.02 9.92 13.73
C THR A 126 2.18 8.40 13.60
N ASN A 127 2.15 7.86 12.37
CA ASN A 127 2.35 6.44 12.11
C ASN A 127 3.85 6.11 12.02
N LEU A 128 4.55 6.23 13.14
CA LEU A 128 5.99 6.04 13.20
C LEU A 128 6.43 4.62 12.79
N ARG A 129 5.57 3.62 12.99
CA ARG A 129 5.87 2.24 12.57
C ARG A 129 5.92 2.12 11.05
N ALA A 130 4.95 2.69 10.35
CA ALA A 130 4.95 2.70 8.89
C ALA A 130 6.15 3.47 8.33
N ILE A 131 6.42 4.66 8.86
CA ILE A 131 7.58 5.47 8.46
C ILE A 131 8.89 4.67 8.58
N ARG A 132 9.13 4.02 9.71
CA ARG A 132 10.33 3.18 9.92
C ARG A 132 10.37 1.96 8.98
N ALA A 133 9.22 1.36 8.71
CA ALA A 133 9.14 0.24 7.77
C ALA A 133 9.53 0.67 6.35
N TYR A 134 9.09 1.85 5.91
CA TYR A 134 9.44 2.39 4.59
C TYR A 134 10.90 2.83 4.51
N GLU A 135 11.44 3.42 5.57
CA GLU A 135 12.89 3.75 5.65
C GLU A 135 13.77 2.49 5.48
N LYS A 136 13.35 1.34 5.99
CA LYS A 136 14.05 0.06 5.79
C LYS A 136 14.06 -0.41 4.33
N VAL A 137 13.05 -0.06 3.55
CA VAL A 137 12.98 -0.34 2.11
C VAL A 137 13.89 0.59 1.31
N GLY A 138 14.25 1.75 1.87
CA GLY A 138 15.10 2.76 1.25
C GLY A 138 14.40 4.09 1.02
N PHE A 139 13.13 4.24 1.41
CA PHE A 139 12.43 5.52 1.33
C PHE A 139 13.10 6.57 2.21
N ARG A 140 13.10 7.80 1.73
CA ARG A 140 13.58 8.98 2.46
C ARG A 140 12.46 9.97 2.66
N GLN A 141 12.43 10.63 3.80
CA GLN A 141 11.46 11.69 4.08
C GLN A 141 11.78 12.93 3.24
N VAL A 142 10.77 13.44 2.55
CA VAL A 142 10.84 14.70 1.79
C VAL A 142 10.40 15.87 2.66
N GLY A 143 9.30 15.70 3.39
CA GLY A 143 8.75 16.73 4.27
C GLY A 143 7.36 16.39 4.80
N VAL A 144 6.86 17.26 5.69
CA VAL A 144 5.54 17.13 6.27
C VAL A 144 4.53 17.89 5.42
N MET A 145 3.46 17.22 5.04
CA MET A 145 2.28 17.79 4.41
C MET A 145 1.23 18.05 5.50
N ARG A 146 1.04 19.32 5.84
CA ARG A 146 0.12 19.70 6.91
C ARG A 146 -1.34 19.59 6.47
N GLN A 147 -2.21 19.05 7.34
CA GLN A 147 -3.63 18.88 7.10
C GLN A 147 -3.93 18.23 5.73
N TYR A 148 -3.18 17.19 5.41
CA TYR A 148 -3.19 16.56 4.10
C TYR A 148 -4.32 15.56 3.95
N GLU A 149 -4.57 14.76 4.97
CA GLU A 149 -5.54 13.67 4.95
C GLU A 149 -6.63 13.86 6.00
N ARG A 150 -7.88 13.59 5.59
CA ARG A 150 -9.00 13.57 6.52
C ARG A 150 -9.16 12.18 7.13
N GLY A 151 -8.93 12.09 8.43
CA GLY A 151 -9.05 10.83 9.17
C GLY A 151 -10.50 10.38 9.34
N ALA A 152 -10.66 9.14 9.80
CA ALA A 152 -11.96 8.52 10.05
C ALA A 152 -12.83 9.30 11.07
N ASN A 153 -12.21 10.04 11.97
CA ASN A 153 -12.88 10.92 12.94
C ASN A 153 -13.34 12.27 12.34
N GLY A 154 -13.12 12.48 11.04
CA GLY A 154 -13.48 13.73 10.35
C GLY A 154 -12.50 14.89 10.55
N THR A 155 -11.41 14.72 11.29
CA THR A 155 -10.36 15.73 11.45
C THR A 155 -9.27 15.59 10.41
N TRP A 156 -8.66 16.73 10.04
CA TRP A 156 -7.50 16.75 9.14
C TRP A 156 -6.23 16.48 9.93
N HIS A 157 -5.35 15.65 9.38
CA HIS A 157 -4.06 15.35 10.00
C HIS A 157 -2.92 15.43 9.00
N ASP A 158 -1.72 15.57 9.54
CA ASP A 158 -0.49 15.69 8.77
C ASP A 158 -0.02 14.31 8.28
N CYS A 159 0.57 14.29 7.08
CA CYS A 159 1.28 13.13 6.54
C CYS A 159 2.74 13.47 6.25
N VAL A 160 3.59 12.47 6.19
CA VAL A 160 4.99 12.61 5.77
C VAL A 160 5.11 12.11 4.35
N MET A 161 5.44 12.99 3.41
CA MET A 161 5.83 12.57 2.07
C MET A 161 7.18 11.88 2.13
N MET A 162 7.25 10.66 1.63
CA MET A 162 8.48 9.88 1.49
C MET A 162 8.68 9.49 0.03
N GLU A 163 9.92 9.42 -0.41
CA GLU A 163 10.27 9.05 -1.77
C GLU A 163 11.31 7.94 -1.82
N LEU A 164 11.27 7.15 -2.88
CA LEU A 164 12.21 6.09 -3.17
C LEU A 164 12.64 6.20 -4.62
N LEU A 165 13.93 6.37 -4.86
CA LEU A 165 14.52 6.22 -6.18
C LEU A 165 14.94 4.76 -6.40
N LYS A 166 14.97 4.33 -7.66
CA LYS A 166 15.40 2.97 -8.01
C LYS A 166 16.78 2.62 -7.42
N SER A 167 17.70 3.59 -7.37
CA SER A 167 19.03 3.43 -6.80
C SER A 167 19.07 3.27 -5.28
N ASP A 168 18.01 3.68 -4.57
CA ASP A 168 17.92 3.63 -3.11
C ASP A 168 17.23 2.36 -2.59
N LEU A 169 16.64 1.56 -3.47
CA LEU A 169 15.93 0.33 -3.10
C LEU A 169 16.89 -0.67 -2.43
N ARG A 170 16.49 -1.14 -1.23
CA ARG A 170 17.27 -2.06 -0.38
C ARG A 170 16.62 -3.42 -0.27
#